data_a6142c60304dfa1c35c31154acaab7ff
#
_entry.id   a6142c60304dfa1c35c31154acaab7ff
#
_cell.length_a   1.000
_cell.length_b   1.000
_cell.length_c   1.000
_cell.angle_alpha   90.00
_cell.angle_beta   90.00
_cell.angle_gamma   90.00
#
_symmetry.space_group_name_H-M   'P 1'
#
loop_
_entity.id
_entity.type
_entity.pdbx_description
1 polymer ?
#
loop_
_entity_poly.entity_id
_entity_poly.type
_entity_poly.pdbx_seq_one_letter_code
_entity_poly.pdbx_strand_id
1 'polypeptide(L)'
;LKQASVLMVGAGGLGCPALLYLAAAGVGRIGVIDGDIVSISNLNRQVLFGEKDLGKNKAEQAVRHFQDKYSDITWEVFPEFLTVQNAQELISDYDLVIDGTDNFPTRYLINDACLLHGKPFVFGAIYQHEGQVSVFNLGENSCNYRDVHPQMPGPSEIPNCAETGVLGVLPGIIGNLMALEAIKVLSGYGQPLKNRMLYFNSLSSQTYEVELASHQGASL
;
A
#
# COMPACT_ATOMS: atom_id res chain seq x y z
N LEU A 1 17.00 -8.10 1.36
CA LEU A 1 15.75 -8.12 0.57
C LEU A 1 15.42 -9.52 0.03
N LYS A 2 16.41 -10.29 -0.45
CA LYS A 2 16.17 -11.62 -1.04
C LYS A 2 15.47 -12.63 -0.10
N GLN A 3 15.56 -12.46 1.21
CA GLN A 3 14.87 -13.31 2.20
C GLN A 3 13.58 -12.69 2.72
N ALA A 4 13.29 -11.47 2.32
CA ALA A 4 12.12 -10.73 2.79
C ALA A 4 10.86 -11.06 1.99
N SER A 5 9.72 -10.96 2.66
CA SER A 5 8.40 -11.18 2.10
C SER A 5 7.50 -9.96 2.29
N VAL A 6 6.76 -9.61 1.24
CA VAL A 6 5.85 -8.46 1.21
C VAL A 6 4.47 -8.87 0.71
N LEU A 7 3.43 -8.48 1.43
CA LEU A 7 2.06 -8.54 0.93
C LEU A 7 1.63 -7.17 0.39
N MET A 8 1.37 -7.08 -0.89
CA MET A 8 0.76 -5.91 -1.52
C MET A 8 -0.76 -6.06 -1.51
N VAL A 9 -1.44 -5.18 -0.77
CA VAL A 9 -2.90 -5.10 -0.77
C VAL A 9 -3.33 -4.00 -1.73
N GLY A 10 -3.91 -4.41 -2.85
CA GLY A 10 -4.31 -3.52 -3.94
C GLY A 10 -3.24 -3.33 -5.02
N ALA A 11 -3.55 -3.73 -6.24
CA ALA A 11 -2.73 -3.53 -7.45
C ALA A 11 -3.26 -2.35 -8.30
N GLY A 12 -3.67 -1.27 -7.63
CA GLY A 12 -4.19 -0.05 -8.22
C GLY A 12 -3.12 0.98 -8.60
N GLY A 13 -3.49 2.26 -8.57
CA GLY A 13 -2.59 3.36 -8.92
C GLY A 13 -1.36 3.48 -8.00
N LEU A 14 -1.50 3.15 -6.72
CA LEU A 14 -0.41 3.10 -5.74
C LEU A 14 0.38 1.79 -5.83
N GLY A 15 -0.33 0.67 -5.94
CA GLY A 15 0.27 -0.67 -5.94
C GLY A 15 1.11 -0.94 -7.19
N CYS A 16 0.67 -0.50 -8.37
CA CYS A 16 1.42 -0.71 -9.62
C CYS A 16 2.87 -0.21 -9.56
N PRO A 17 3.14 1.07 -9.25
CA PRO A 17 4.51 1.58 -9.16
C PRO A 17 5.27 0.97 -7.97
N ALA A 18 4.60 0.70 -6.84
CA ALA A 18 5.24 0.08 -5.70
C ALA A 18 5.74 -1.34 -6.04
N LEU A 19 4.92 -2.18 -6.67
CA LEU A 19 5.30 -3.51 -7.12
C LEU A 19 6.49 -3.49 -8.08
N LEU A 20 6.53 -2.51 -8.99
CA LEU A 20 7.62 -2.38 -9.95
C LEU A 20 8.97 -2.25 -9.26
N TYR A 21 9.06 -1.37 -8.25
CA TYR A 21 10.34 -1.13 -7.56
C TYR A 21 10.67 -2.17 -6.50
N LEU A 22 9.69 -2.81 -5.87
CA LEU A 22 9.92 -3.95 -4.99
C LEU A 22 10.52 -5.14 -5.76
N ALA A 23 9.96 -5.43 -6.93
CA ALA A 23 10.48 -6.46 -7.82
C ALA A 23 11.90 -6.12 -8.31
N ALA A 24 12.11 -4.88 -8.78
CA ALA A 24 13.43 -4.43 -9.25
C ALA A 24 14.48 -4.42 -8.13
N ALA A 25 14.09 -4.17 -6.88
CA ALA A 25 14.97 -4.21 -5.70
C ALA A 25 15.30 -5.64 -5.24
N GLY A 26 14.62 -6.66 -5.75
CA GLY A 26 14.90 -8.06 -5.45
C GLY A 26 14.32 -8.52 -4.10
N VAL A 27 13.10 -8.09 -3.77
CA VAL A 27 12.33 -8.69 -2.66
C VAL A 27 12.05 -10.15 -3.01
N GLY A 28 12.39 -11.09 -2.14
CA GLY A 28 12.41 -12.51 -2.48
C GLY A 28 11.03 -13.16 -2.63
N ARG A 29 10.02 -12.67 -1.90
CA ARG A 29 8.64 -13.17 -1.97
C ARG A 29 7.66 -12.01 -1.96
N ILE A 30 6.76 -11.98 -2.95
CA ILE A 30 5.75 -10.93 -3.08
C ILE A 30 4.38 -11.57 -3.30
N GLY A 31 3.48 -11.36 -2.33
CA GLY A 31 2.07 -11.66 -2.48
C GLY A 31 1.32 -10.45 -2.99
N VAL A 32 0.37 -10.65 -3.89
CA VAL A 32 -0.50 -9.59 -4.41
C VAL A 32 -1.95 -10.00 -4.23
N ILE A 33 -2.70 -9.21 -3.46
CA ILE A 33 -4.14 -9.41 -3.25
C ILE A 33 -4.93 -8.24 -3.83
N ASP A 34 -5.81 -8.54 -4.79
CA ASP A 34 -6.75 -7.59 -5.40
C ASP A 34 -7.91 -8.34 -6.06
N GLY A 35 -9.13 -8.07 -5.63
CA GLY A 35 -10.35 -8.70 -6.16
C GLY A 35 -10.93 -8.02 -7.41
N ASP A 36 -10.41 -6.85 -7.78
CA ASP A 36 -10.92 -6.07 -8.91
C ASP A 36 -10.46 -6.62 -10.28
N ILE A 37 -11.15 -6.16 -11.30
CA ILE A 37 -10.77 -6.34 -12.70
C ILE A 37 -10.19 -5.05 -13.29
N VAL A 38 -9.33 -5.18 -14.29
CA VAL A 38 -8.80 -4.04 -15.06
C VAL A 38 -9.92 -3.41 -15.88
N SER A 39 -10.10 -2.10 -15.73
CA SER A 39 -11.06 -1.31 -16.51
C SER A 39 -10.38 -0.19 -17.28
N ILE A 40 -11.01 0.31 -18.34
CA ILE A 40 -10.47 1.37 -19.20
C ILE A 40 -10.18 2.65 -18.41
N SER A 41 -11.02 2.98 -17.41
CA SER A 41 -10.86 4.15 -16.53
C SER A 41 -9.65 4.05 -15.60
N ASN A 42 -9.03 2.89 -15.49
CA ASN A 42 -7.86 2.66 -14.64
C ASN A 42 -6.54 2.93 -15.38
N LEU A 43 -6.51 2.80 -16.71
CA LEU A 43 -5.27 2.80 -17.49
C LEU A 43 -4.49 4.12 -17.42
N ASN A 44 -5.14 5.22 -17.06
CA ASN A 44 -4.51 6.52 -16.90
C ASN A 44 -3.56 6.62 -15.68
N ARG A 45 -3.63 5.63 -14.75
CA ARG A 45 -2.80 5.63 -13.53
C ARG A 45 -2.32 4.25 -13.07
N GLN A 46 -2.86 3.16 -13.60
CA GLN A 46 -2.45 1.79 -13.27
C GLN A 46 -1.51 1.27 -14.34
N VAL A 47 -0.26 1.72 -14.27
CA VAL A 47 0.76 1.63 -15.33
C VAL A 47 1.25 0.22 -15.67
N LEU A 48 0.89 -0.79 -14.89
CA LEU A 48 1.19 -2.20 -15.20
C LEU A 48 0.24 -2.79 -16.23
N PHE A 49 -0.92 -2.18 -16.45
CA PHE A 49 -1.97 -2.73 -17.28
C PHE A 49 -2.10 -1.99 -18.60
N GLY A 50 -2.52 -2.70 -19.63
CA GLY A 50 -2.86 -2.16 -20.93
C GLY A 50 -4.22 -2.65 -21.43
N GLU A 51 -4.64 -2.22 -22.61
CA GLU A 51 -5.93 -2.61 -23.21
C GLU A 51 -6.13 -4.12 -23.31
N LYS A 52 -5.05 -4.88 -23.52
CA LYS A 52 -5.06 -6.36 -23.57
C LYS A 52 -5.45 -7.03 -22.24
N ASP A 53 -5.41 -6.28 -21.14
CA ASP A 53 -5.68 -6.79 -19.80
C ASP A 53 -7.10 -6.44 -19.33
N LEU A 54 -7.87 -5.70 -20.12
CA LEU A 54 -9.24 -5.33 -19.80
C LEU A 54 -10.10 -6.56 -19.47
N GLY A 55 -10.86 -6.45 -18.38
CA GLY A 55 -11.76 -7.49 -17.88
C GLY A 55 -11.08 -8.62 -17.13
N LYS A 56 -9.75 -8.62 -16.99
CA LYS A 56 -9.00 -9.63 -16.22
C LYS A 56 -8.73 -9.15 -14.81
N ASN A 57 -8.53 -10.08 -13.86
CA ASN A 57 -8.20 -9.75 -12.47
C ASN A 57 -6.87 -8.99 -12.36
N LYS A 58 -6.83 -7.95 -11.51
CA LYS A 58 -5.66 -7.08 -11.36
C LYS A 58 -4.47 -7.79 -10.73
N ALA A 59 -4.67 -8.61 -9.68
CA ALA A 59 -3.58 -9.32 -9.02
C ALA A 59 -2.90 -10.31 -9.98
N GLU A 60 -3.70 -11.07 -10.74
CA GLU A 60 -3.17 -12.00 -11.76
C GLU A 60 -2.37 -11.29 -12.84
N GLN A 61 -2.90 -10.17 -13.36
CA GLN A 61 -2.20 -9.45 -14.43
C GLN A 61 -0.94 -8.74 -13.90
N ALA A 62 -0.95 -8.22 -12.67
CA ALA A 62 0.24 -7.63 -12.07
C ALA A 62 1.37 -8.65 -11.94
N VAL A 63 1.08 -9.83 -11.38
CA VAL A 63 2.09 -10.89 -11.24
C VAL A 63 2.57 -11.38 -12.60
N ARG A 64 1.66 -11.58 -13.55
CA ARG A 64 2.02 -11.97 -14.94
C ARG A 64 2.97 -10.99 -15.60
N HIS A 65 2.85 -9.70 -15.30
CA HIS A 65 3.75 -8.67 -15.84
C HIS A 65 5.20 -8.86 -15.38
N PHE A 66 5.40 -9.42 -14.18
CA PHE A 66 6.71 -9.50 -13.55
C PHE A 66 7.37 -10.88 -13.59
N GLN A 67 6.59 -11.96 -13.61
CA GLN A 67 7.09 -13.33 -13.40
C GLN A 67 8.16 -13.75 -14.42
N ASP A 68 8.04 -13.30 -15.67
CA ASP A 68 9.03 -13.62 -16.71
C ASP A 68 10.30 -12.76 -16.61
N LYS A 69 10.17 -11.55 -16.03
CA LYS A 69 11.27 -10.60 -15.89
C LYS A 69 12.09 -10.79 -14.61
N TYR A 70 11.44 -11.26 -13.55
CA TYR A 70 12.04 -11.45 -12.23
C TYR A 70 11.77 -12.87 -11.73
N SER A 71 12.44 -13.84 -12.38
CA SER A 71 12.26 -15.28 -12.10
C SER A 71 12.76 -15.73 -10.73
N ASP A 72 13.61 -14.92 -10.07
CA ASP A 72 14.14 -15.21 -8.74
C ASP A 72 13.15 -14.85 -7.60
N ILE A 73 12.03 -14.19 -7.93
CA ILE A 73 11.01 -13.81 -6.95
C ILE A 73 9.94 -14.88 -6.87
N THR A 74 9.60 -15.29 -5.64
CA THR A 74 8.41 -16.12 -5.40
C THR A 74 7.17 -15.24 -5.41
N TRP A 75 6.33 -15.41 -6.43
CA TRP A 75 5.09 -14.66 -6.59
C TRP A 75 3.90 -15.47 -6.10
N GLU A 76 3.03 -14.82 -5.30
CA GLU A 76 1.76 -15.39 -4.84
C GLU A 76 0.62 -14.47 -5.26
N VAL A 77 -0.45 -15.06 -5.79
CA VAL A 77 -1.59 -14.33 -6.35
C VAL A 77 -2.84 -14.68 -5.56
N PHE A 78 -3.50 -13.65 -5.06
CA PHE A 78 -4.79 -13.76 -4.38
C PHE A 78 -5.81 -12.92 -5.15
N PRO A 79 -6.56 -13.53 -6.11
CA PRO A 79 -7.51 -12.80 -6.96
C PRO A 79 -8.84 -12.56 -6.24
N GLU A 80 -8.76 -12.02 -5.03
CA GLU A 80 -9.88 -11.78 -4.13
C GLU A 80 -9.64 -10.49 -3.32
N PHE A 81 -10.67 -10.00 -2.64
CA PHE A 81 -10.55 -8.88 -1.71
C PHE A 81 -10.01 -9.34 -0.36
N LEU A 82 -9.25 -8.45 0.29
CA LEU A 82 -8.91 -8.62 1.70
C LEU A 82 -10.18 -8.45 2.53
N THR A 83 -10.48 -9.46 3.35
CA THR A 83 -11.67 -9.54 4.19
C THR A 83 -11.29 -9.93 5.61
N VAL A 84 -12.23 -9.79 6.57
CA VAL A 84 -12.00 -10.20 7.96
C VAL A 84 -11.66 -11.72 8.05
N GLN A 85 -12.15 -12.53 7.11
CA GLN A 85 -11.95 -13.97 7.09
C GLN A 85 -10.54 -14.37 6.66
N ASN A 86 -9.91 -13.64 5.71
CA ASN A 86 -8.60 -14.01 5.16
C ASN A 86 -7.44 -13.11 5.66
N ALA A 87 -7.73 -11.93 6.21
CA ALA A 87 -6.71 -10.93 6.56
C ALA A 87 -5.69 -11.45 7.58
N GLN A 88 -6.13 -12.15 8.62
CA GLN A 88 -5.24 -12.60 9.69
C GLN A 88 -4.23 -13.64 9.18
N GLU A 89 -4.72 -14.64 8.45
CA GLU A 89 -3.87 -15.69 7.88
C GLU A 89 -2.86 -15.09 6.89
N LEU A 90 -3.35 -14.30 5.93
CA LEU A 90 -2.50 -13.71 4.90
C LEU A 90 -1.46 -12.75 5.51
N ILE A 91 -1.85 -11.82 6.38
CA ILE A 91 -0.93 -10.82 6.94
C ILE A 91 0.11 -11.47 7.84
N SER A 92 -0.24 -12.51 8.61
CA SER A 92 0.71 -13.19 9.49
C SER A 92 1.89 -13.82 8.76
N ASP A 93 1.70 -14.20 7.50
CA ASP A 93 2.67 -14.96 6.70
C ASP A 93 3.73 -14.08 6.00
N TYR A 94 3.62 -12.76 6.07
CA TYR A 94 4.56 -11.81 5.47
C TYR A 94 5.29 -10.97 6.51
N ASP A 95 6.48 -10.46 6.14
CA ASP A 95 7.28 -9.58 7.00
C ASP A 95 6.75 -8.15 7.02
N LEU A 96 6.17 -7.71 5.91
CA LEU A 96 5.69 -6.36 5.70
C LEU A 96 4.43 -6.36 4.83
N VAL A 97 3.48 -5.49 5.16
CA VAL A 97 2.30 -5.21 4.34
C VAL A 97 2.44 -3.85 3.68
N ILE A 98 1.96 -3.72 2.45
CA ILE A 98 1.84 -2.42 1.76
C ILE A 98 0.36 -2.17 1.44
N ASP A 99 -0.16 -1.08 1.98
CA ASP A 99 -1.53 -0.62 1.77
C ASP A 99 -1.63 0.25 0.52
N GLY A 100 -1.93 -0.38 -0.62
CA GLY A 100 -2.21 0.29 -1.89
C GLY A 100 -3.70 0.53 -2.14
N THR A 101 -4.53 0.46 -1.10
CA THR A 101 -5.99 0.58 -1.20
C THR A 101 -6.47 2.03 -1.21
N ASP A 102 -7.69 2.24 -1.66
CA ASP A 102 -8.33 3.56 -1.75
C ASP A 102 -9.56 3.70 -0.86
N ASN A 103 -9.78 2.76 0.07
CA ASN A 103 -10.96 2.77 0.94
C ASN A 103 -10.62 2.59 2.42
N PHE A 104 -11.37 3.27 3.27
CA PHE A 104 -11.16 3.25 4.72
C PHE A 104 -11.38 1.87 5.35
N PRO A 105 -12.44 1.10 5.05
CA PRO A 105 -12.65 -0.21 5.69
C PRO A 105 -11.45 -1.14 5.56
N THR A 106 -10.85 -1.22 4.38
CA THR A 106 -9.68 -2.08 4.15
C THR A 106 -8.45 -1.57 4.91
N ARG A 107 -8.23 -0.23 5.00
CA ARG A 107 -7.13 0.36 5.78
C ARG A 107 -7.22 0.01 7.26
N TYR A 108 -8.42 0.13 7.86
CA TYR A 108 -8.62 -0.28 9.26
C TYR A 108 -8.40 -1.77 9.45
N LEU A 109 -8.86 -2.60 8.52
CA LEU A 109 -8.65 -4.05 8.56
C LEU A 109 -7.15 -4.41 8.49
N ILE A 110 -6.39 -3.78 7.58
CA ILE A 110 -4.93 -3.95 7.49
C ILE A 110 -4.28 -3.56 8.81
N ASN A 111 -4.60 -2.37 9.33
CA ASN A 111 -4.05 -1.90 10.59
C ASN A 111 -4.28 -2.89 11.74
N ASP A 112 -5.53 -3.31 11.92
CA ASP A 112 -5.91 -4.16 13.04
C ASP A 112 -5.27 -5.56 12.94
N ALA A 113 -5.23 -6.14 11.76
CA ALA A 113 -4.56 -7.42 11.53
C ALA A 113 -3.04 -7.30 11.69
N CYS A 114 -2.42 -6.20 11.22
CA CYS A 114 -0.99 -5.94 11.42
C CYS A 114 -0.65 -5.77 12.90
N LEU A 115 -1.47 -5.05 13.68
CA LEU A 115 -1.29 -4.93 15.12
C LEU A 115 -1.35 -6.29 15.82
N LEU A 116 -2.35 -7.10 15.49
CA LEU A 116 -2.56 -8.41 16.09
C LEU A 116 -1.35 -9.34 15.89
N HIS A 117 -0.69 -9.26 14.73
CA HIS A 117 0.45 -10.10 14.36
C HIS A 117 1.80 -9.42 14.52
N GLY A 118 1.87 -8.20 15.08
CA GLY A 118 3.12 -7.45 15.24
C GLY A 118 3.82 -7.14 13.93
N LYS A 119 3.06 -6.95 12.84
CA LYS A 119 3.61 -6.67 11.50
C LYS A 119 3.60 -5.17 11.20
N PRO A 120 4.68 -4.61 10.67
CA PRO A 120 4.67 -3.26 10.14
C PRO A 120 3.88 -3.20 8.84
N PHE A 121 3.32 -2.03 8.53
CA PHE A 121 2.82 -1.77 7.19
C PHE A 121 3.16 -0.38 6.70
N VAL A 122 3.37 -0.27 5.39
CA VAL A 122 3.55 0.99 4.68
C VAL A 122 2.19 1.47 4.21
N PHE A 123 1.81 2.64 4.69
CA PHE A 123 0.58 3.32 4.31
C PHE A 123 0.83 4.31 3.18
N GLY A 124 -0.06 4.34 2.19
CA GLY A 124 -0.11 5.38 1.18
C GLY A 124 -1.54 5.81 0.89
N ALA A 125 -1.73 7.10 0.71
CA ALA A 125 -3.03 7.66 0.32
C ALA A 125 -2.84 8.86 -0.61
N ILE A 126 -3.86 9.10 -1.44
CA ILE A 126 -3.95 10.31 -2.27
C ILE A 126 -5.32 10.94 -2.09
N TYR A 127 -5.35 12.26 -2.06
CA TYR A 127 -6.57 13.04 -2.05
C TYR A 127 -6.37 14.32 -2.86
N GLN A 128 -7.17 14.49 -3.91
CA GLN A 128 -7.08 15.63 -4.85
C GLN A 128 -5.64 15.82 -5.39
N HIS A 129 -4.88 16.75 -4.80
CA HIS A 129 -3.53 17.14 -5.23
C HIS A 129 -2.44 16.71 -4.25
N GLU A 130 -2.82 16.06 -3.15
CA GLU A 130 -1.90 15.65 -2.11
C GLU A 130 -1.79 14.14 -2.01
N GLY A 131 -0.58 13.69 -1.70
CA GLY A 131 -0.29 12.32 -1.34
C GLY A 131 0.31 12.23 0.05
N GLN A 132 0.11 11.11 0.70
CA GLN A 132 0.57 10.82 2.06
C GLN A 132 1.28 9.47 2.08
N VAL A 133 2.37 9.38 2.86
CA VAL A 133 3.09 8.12 3.12
C VAL A 133 3.52 8.07 4.57
N SER A 134 3.38 6.92 5.20
CA SER A 134 3.86 6.63 6.56
C SER A 134 4.20 5.16 6.72
N VAL A 135 4.90 4.83 7.80
CA VAL A 135 5.13 3.45 8.23
C VAL A 135 4.55 3.27 9.63
N PHE A 136 3.56 2.41 9.74
CA PHE A 136 2.87 2.09 10.98
C PHE A 136 3.31 0.75 11.56
N ASN A 137 3.14 0.57 12.86
CA ASN A 137 3.40 -0.67 13.61
C ASN A 137 4.87 -1.15 13.51
N LEU A 138 5.83 -0.24 13.30
CA LEU A 138 7.25 -0.59 13.17
C LEU A 138 7.93 -0.68 14.55
N GLY A 139 7.81 -1.83 15.18
CA GLY A 139 8.43 -2.10 16.50
C GLY A 139 7.81 -1.31 17.64
N GLU A 140 8.51 -1.27 18.77
CA GLU A 140 8.03 -0.62 20.00
C GLU A 140 7.82 0.90 19.82
N ASN A 141 6.84 1.45 20.51
CA ASN A 141 6.48 2.88 20.48
C ASN A 141 6.20 3.42 19.07
N SER A 142 5.72 2.57 18.19
CA SER A 142 5.25 2.98 16.87
C SER A 142 3.78 3.37 16.91
N CYS A 143 3.45 4.46 16.19
CA CYS A 143 2.06 4.78 15.89
C CYS A 143 1.43 3.68 15.03
N ASN A 144 0.14 3.53 15.16
CA ASN A 144 -0.71 2.76 14.28
C ASN A 144 -1.69 3.70 13.54
N TYR A 145 -2.42 3.18 12.57
CA TYR A 145 -3.34 4.00 11.77
C TYR A 145 -4.46 4.64 12.61
N ARG A 146 -4.92 3.97 13.69
CA ARG A 146 -5.96 4.48 14.58
C ARG A 146 -5.48 5.61 15.49
N ASP A 147 -4.17 5.77 15.69
CA ASP A 147 -3.63 6.94 16.41
C ASP A 147 -3.81 8.22 15.59
N VAL A 148 -3.81 8.12 14.26
CA VAL A 148 -4.03 9.24 13.33
C VAL A 148 -5.52 9.40 12.99
N HIS A 149 -6.21 8.29 12.81
CA HIS A 149 -7.61 8.21 12.44
C HIS A 149 -8.38 7.36 13.45
N PRO A 150 -8.74 7.90 14.64
CA PRO A 150 -9.35 7.12 15.72
C PRO A 150 -10.71 6.51 15.36
N GLN A 151 -11.46 7.20 14.51
CA GLN A 151 -12.79 6.78 14.08
C GLN A 151 -12.86 6.70 12.55
N MET A 152 -13.48 5.63 12.07
CA MET A 152 -13.76 5.49 10.64
C MET A 152 -14.77 6.57 10.23
N PRO A 153 -14.47 7.37 9.20
CA PRO A 153 -15.43 8.36 8.73
C PRO A 153 -16.72 7.68 8.24
N GLY A 154 -17.84 8.33 8.53
CA GLY A 154 -19.15 7.87 8.05
C GLY A 154 -19.23 7.92 6.51
N PRO A 155 -20.15 7.16 5.89
CA PRO A 155 -20.30 7.16 4.44
C PRO A 155 -20.55 8.55 3.82
N SER A 156 -21.17 9.46 4.57
CA SER A 156 -21.43 10.83 4.15
C SER A 156 -20.23 11.78 4.28
N GLU A 157 -19.20 11.38 5.02
CA GLU A 157 -17.99 12.16 5.27
C GLU A 157 -16.87 11.80 4.29
N ILE A 158 -17.03 10.70 3.56
CA ILE A 158 -16.05 10.23 2.58
C ILE A 158 -16.23 11.01 1.29
N PRO A 159 -15.26 11.86 0.89
CA PRO A 159 -15.33 12.56 -0.37
C PRO A 159 -15.37 11.58 -1.54
N ASN A 160 -16.23 11.81 -2.51
CA ASN A 160 -16.29 10.98 -3.70
C ASN A 160 -15.11 11.29 -4.63
N CYS A 161 -14.01 10.54 -4.46
CA CYS A 161 -12.79 10.71 -5.27
C CYS A 161 -13.04 10.53 -6.79
N ALA A 162 -14.14 9.87 -7.18
CA ALA A 162 -14.51 9.71 -8.58
C ALA A 162 -14.97 11.03 -9.22
N GLU A 163 -15.44 11.99 -8.44
CA GLU A 163 -15.96 13.28 -8.94
C GLU A 163 -14.86 14.34 -9.10
N THR A 164 -13.78 14.25 -8.34
CA THR A 164 -12.71 15.27 -8.35
C THR A 164 -11.58 14.98 -9.31
N GLY A 165 -11.50 13.76 -9.84
CA GLY A 165 -10.39 13.31 -10.68
C GLY A 165 -9.05 13.31 -9.95
N VAL A 166 -8.13 12.42 -10.35
CA VAL A 166 -6.78 12.36 -9.82
C VAL A 166 -5.79 12.44 -10.97
N LEU A 167 -4.80 13.31 -10.86
CA LEU A 167 -3.70 13.37 -11.81
C LEU A 167 -2.93 12.04 -11.76
N GLY A 168 -2.91 11.28 -12.86
CA GLY A 168 -2.40 9.89 -12.87
C GLY A 168 -0.96 9.72 -12.40
N VAL A 169 -0.12 10.76 -12.51
CA VAL A 169 1.26 10.73 -12.01
C VAL A 169 1.35 10.77 -10.48
N LEU A 170 0.36 11.34 -9.78
CA LEU A 170 0.41 11.47 -8.32
C LEU A 170 0.47 10.11 -7.60
N PRO A 171 -0.43 9.15 -7.89
CA PRO A 171 -0.28 7.81 -7.31
C PRO A 171 1.05 7.13 -7.71
N GLY A 172 1.61 7.46 -8.88
CA GLY A 172 2.94 7.01 -9.29
C GLY A 172 4.04 7.49 -8.34
N ILE A 173 4.04 8.78 -7.98
CA ILE A 173 5.00 9.36 -7.04
C ILE A 173 4.84 8.71 -5.65
N ILE A 174 3.62 8.65 -5.14
CA ILE A 174 3.33 8.10 -3.81
C ILE A 174 3.65 6.60 -3.74
N GLY A 175 3.28 5.81 -4.73
CA GLY A 175 3.61 4.38 -4.76
C GLY A 175 5.12 4.12 -4.81
N ASN A 176 5.90 4.96 -5.48
CA ASN A 176 7.36 4.88 -5.44
C ASN A 176 7.93 5.23 -4.07
N LEU A 177 7.37 6.22 -3.37
CA LEU A 177 7.74 6.52 -1.99
C LEU A 177 7.37 5.36 -1.05
N MET A 178 6.22 4.72 -1.25
CA MET A 178 5.84 3.52 -0.50
C MET A 178 6.85 2.37 -0.71
N ALA A 179 7.29 2.14 -1.95
CA ALA A 179 8.33 1.15 -2.23
C ALA A 179 9.65 1.48 -1.53
N LEU A 180 10.05 2.76 -1.53
CA LEU A 180 11.23 3.22 -0.81
C LEU A 180 11.13 2.95 0.69
N GLU A 181 10.00 3.25 1.32
CA GLU A 181 9.78 2.97 2.74
C GLU A 181 9.82 1.47 3.03
N ALA A 182 9.21 0.63 2.19
CA ALA A 182 9.26 -0.81 2.32
C ALA A 182 10.71 -1.33 2.24
N ILE A 183 11.50 -0.83 1.30
CA ILE A 183 12.92 -1.18 1.16
C ILE A 183 13.71 -0.77 2.41
N LYS A 184 13.47 0.43 2.96
CA LYS A 184 14.11 0.88 4.21
C LYS A 184 13.80 -0.06 5.37
N VAL A 185 12.52 -0.40 5.57
CA VAL A 185 12.08 -1.30 6.64
C VAL A 185 12.73 -2.66 6.52
N LEU A 186 12.73 -3.26 5.32
CA LEU A 186 13.20 -4.62 5.09
C LEU A 186 14.73 -4.76 5.08
N SER A 187 15.44 -3.70 4.69
CA SER A 187 16.91 -3.74 4.55
C SER A 187 17.66 -3.05 5.68
N GLY A 188 16.99 -2.30 6.53
CA GLY A 188 17.63 -1.41 7.51
C GLY A 188 18.36 -0.21 6.88
N TYR A 189 18.11 0.09 5.61
CA TYR A 189 18.69 1.26 4.93
C TYR A 189 17.98 2.55 5.33
N GLY A 190 18.74 3.53 5.77
CA GLY A 190 18.21 4.85 6.11
C GLY A 190 17.27 4.85 7.31
N GLN A 191 16.36 5.80 7.33
CA GLN A 191 15.36 5.98 8.40
C GLN A 191 13.96 5.90 7.81
N PRO A 192 13.16 4.86 8.14
CA PRO A 192 11.76 4.79 7.74
C PRO A 192 10.94 5.94 8.34
N LEU A 193 9.79 6.22 7.75
CA LEU A 193 8.80 7.20 8.23
C LEU A 193 8.02 6.66 9.46
N LYS A 194 8.75 6.12 10.43
CA LYS A 194 8.20 5.70 11.72
C LYS A 194 7.79 6.93 12.51
N ASN A 195 6.54 6.97 12.99
CA ASN A 195 5.98 8.10 13.76
C ASN A 195 6.03 9.43 13.01
N ARG A 196 6.03 9.38 11.69
CA ARG A 196 6.00 10.55 10.81
C ARG A 196 5.10 10.29 9.61
N MET A 197 4.38 11.30 9.18
CA MET A 197 3.62 11.30 7.94
C MET A 197 4.27 12.28 6.97
N LEU A 198 4.73 11.79 5.83
CA LEU A 198 5.18 12.63 4.73
C LEU A 198 3.97 13.02 3.88
N TYR A 199 3.87 14.31 3.59
CA TYR A 199 2.90 14.88 2.66
C TYR A 199 3.63 15.38 1.40
N PHE A 200 3.06 15.11 0.25
CA PHE A 200 3.51 15.62 -1.04
C PHE A 200 2.37 16.38 -1.71
N ASN A 201 2.60 17.64 -2.06
CA ASN A 201 1.64 18.47 -2.80
C ASN A 201 2.05 18.55 -4.28
N SER A 202 1.24 18.00 -5.18
CA SER A 202 1.55 17.94 -6.60
C SER A 202 1.43 19.29 -7.34
N LEU A 203 0.75 20.29 -6.75
CA LEU A 203 0.63 21.61 -7.37
C LEU A 203 1.90 22.46 -7.18
N SER A 204 2.54 22.32 -6.01
CA SER A 204 3.74 23.08 -5.65
C SER A 204 5.02 22.25 -5.70
N SER A 205 4.91 20.93 -5.85
CA SER A 205 6.02 19.96 -5.72
C SER A 205 6.72 20.02 -4.34
N GLN A 206 6.03 20.52 -3.33
CA GLN A 206 6.57 20.61 -1.97
C GLN A 206 6.27 19.33 -1.20
N THR A 207 7.22 18.98 -0.33
CA THR A 207 7.06 17.93 0.67
C THR A 207 7.21 18.52 2.07
N TYR A 208 6.45 18.00 3.02
CA TYR A 208 6.63 18.29 4.44
C TYR A 208 6.32 17.05 5.27
N GLU A 209 6.88 16.97 6.45
CA GLU A 209 6.64 15.89 7.39
C GLU A 209 5.93 16.41 8.64
N VAL A 210 5.02 15.59 9.16
CA VAL A 210 4.31 15.83 10.42
C VAL A 210 4.68 14.70 11.37
N GLU A 211 5.13 15.03 12.57
CA GLU A 211 5.33 14.06 13.65
C GLU A 211 3.99 13.53 14.15
N LEU A 212 3.94 12.21 14.34
CA LEU A 212 2.77 11.50 14.85
C LEU A 212 3.02 11.06 16.30
N ALA A 213 2.05 11.31 17.16
CA ALA A 213 2.10 10.85 18.54
C ALA A 213 1.38 9.49 18.67
N SER A 214 2.04 8.49 19.25
CA SER A 214 1.36 7.25 19.60
C SER A 214 0.51 7.47 20.87
N HIS A 215 -0.76 7.16 20.80
CA HIS A 215 -1.62 7.10 21.96
C HIS A 215 -1.40 5.75 22.68
N GLN A 216 -0.39 5.68 23.54
CA GLN A 216 -0.20 4.51 24.39
C GLN A 216 -1.44 4.34 25.28
N GLY A 217 -2.31 3.38 24.96
CA GLY A 217 -3.45 3.03 25.79
C GLY A 217 -4.77 2.71 25.08
N ALA A 218 -4.89 2.81 23.78
CA ALA A 218 -6.03 2.24 23.07
C ALA A 218 -5.82 0.72 22.90
N SER A 219 -6.08 -0.03 23.99
CA SER A 219 -6.32 -1.47 23.87
C SER A 219 -7.56 -1.71 23.01
N LEU A 220 -7.46 -2.67 22.08
CA LEU A 220 -8.55 -3.22 21.28
C LEU A 220 -9.72 -3.68 22.16
#